data_f744ea6820aff127e6b24edc3dfd0f6b
#
_entry.id   f744ea6820aff127e6b24edc3dfd0f6b
#
_cell.length_a   1.000
_cell.length_b   1.000
_cell.length_c   1.000
_cell.angle_alpha   90.00
_cell.angle_beta   90.00
_cell.angle_gamma   90.00
#
_symmetry.space_group_name_H-M   'P 1'
#
loop_
_entity.id
_entity.type
_entity.pdbx_description
1 polymer ?
#
loop_
_entity_poly.entity_id
_entity_poly.type
_entity_poly.pdbx_seq_one_letter_code
_entity_poly.pdbx_strand_id
1 'polypeptide(L)'
;MTNADTVAARTPPPKLKTPALAVLFATVFINLVGFGLVVPLLPFFAQSLKAEAWQITLMFSAYSLGQFFAEPFWGRLSDRIGRKPVLLMTLIANALGYLMLAFVPNIWLAIAVRLFTGLGAGNISTVQGYVADVTPPEQRAGRMGLIGAAFGLGFIVGPGLGGLLTQPQLGRLGYQLPIFLAAALAAVAAVGVVVFLRESRAKADPAAPRPAFLAGLKDARDNAVVSRVLVVTLIYMAGFSAMESVFGLWSESRYQWGAREVGLSFMIVGIVSTLNQGFFAGRLARRFGESRVLATGMLLFG
;
A
#
# COMPACT_ATOMS: atom_id res chain seq x y z
N MET A 1 42.26 -13.65 30.57
CA MET A 1 42.22 -12.70 29.46
C MET A 1 40.90 -12.89 28.75
N THR A 2 39.96 -12.06 29.06
CA THR A 2 38.52 -12.14 28.75
C THR A 2 38.23 -11.60 27.37
N ASN A 3 37.50 -12.39 26.59
CA ASN A 3 37.04 -12.15 25.21
C ASN A 3 35.91 -11.07 25.15
N ALA A 4 36.21 -9.83 25.55
CA ALA A 4 35.20 -8.77 25.66
C ALA A 4 35.38 -7.62 24.63
N ASP A 5 36.38 -7.66 23.74
CA ASP A 5 36.80 -6.46 22.95
C ASP A 5 36.60 -6.56 21.43
N THR A 6 35.64 -7.33 20.94
CA THR A 6 35.30 -7.32 19.50
C THR A 6 33.82 -7.04 19.22
N VAL A 7 33.23 -6.11 19.97
CA VAL A 7 32.03 -5.44 19.46
C VAL A 7 32.50 -4.35 18.49
N ALA A 8 32.61 -4.72 17.23
CA ALA A 8 32.90 -3.77 16.16
C ALA A 8 32.00 -2.55 16.32
N ALA A 9 32.60 -1.40 16.56
CA ALA A 9 31.92 -0.11 16.70
C ALA A 9 31.06 0.11 15.44
N ARG A 10 29.76 -0.14 15.56
CA ARG A 10 28.79 0.21 14.55
C ARG A 10 28.83 1.72 14.44
N THR A 11 29.38 2.22 13.33
CA THR A 11 29.28 3.65 12.97
C THR A 11 27.82 4.08 13.17
N PRO A 12 27.56 5.15 13.95
CA PRO A 12 26.22 5.62 14.19
C PRO A 12 25.54 5.91 12.84
N PRO A 13 24.27 5.52 12.68
CA PRO A 13 23.57 5.72 11.43
C PRO A 13 23.60 7.21 11.06
N PRO A 14 23.79 7.56 9.79
CA PRO A 14 23.84 8.94 9.35
C PRO A 14 22.54 9.64 9.76
N LYS A 15 22.64 10.69 10.57
CA LYS A 15 21.48 11.50 10.99
C LYS A 15 20.78 12.00 9.73
N LEU A 16 19.58 11.51 9.47
CA LEU A 16 18.75 12.04 8.40
C LEU A 16 18.53 13.53 8.60
N LYS A 17 18.88 14.29 7.58
CA LYS A 17 18.39 15.65 7.45
C LYS A 17 16.86 15.56 7.24
N THR A 18 16.08 16.36 7.92
CA THR A 18 14.62 16.47 7.84
C THR A 18 14.03 16.34 6.41
N PRO A 19 14.72 16.83 5.33
CA PRO A 19 14.21 16.70 3.97
C PRO A 19 14.05 15.26 3.47
N ALA A 20 14.92 14.31 3.83
CA ALA A 20 14.81 12.94 3.32
C ALA A 20 13.57 12.19 3.86
N LEU A 21 13.17 12.46 5.10
CA LEU A 21 11.95 11.89 5.67
C LEU A 21 10.69 12.48 5.03
N ALA A 22 10.70 13.79 4.77
CA ALA A 22 9.60 14.47 4.07
C ALA A 22 9.42 13.92 2.64
N VAL A 23 10.53 13.68 1.92
CA VAL A 23 10.48 13.06 0.59
C VAL A 23 9.93 11.65 0.65
N LEU A 24 10.35 10.85 1.64
CA LEU A 24 9.85 9.49 1.81
C LEU A 24 8.35 9.48 2.10
N PHE A 25 7.90 10.36 3.01
CA PHE A 25 6.48 10.57 3.30
C PHE A 25 5.71 10.98 2.03
N ALA A 26 6.21 11.96 1.31
CA ALA A 26 5.60 12.43 0.06
C ALA A 26 5.54 11.31 -1.00
N THR A 27 6.59 10.50 -1.11
CA THR A 27 6.63 9.34 -2.03
C THR A 27 5.54 8.33 -1.69
N VAL A 28 5.39 7.97 -0.41
CA VAL A 28 4.35 7.05 0.05
C VAL A 28 2.97 7.65 -0.16
N PHE A 29 2.77 8.90 0.25
CA PHE A 29 1.51 9.61 0.08
C PHE A 29 1.08 9.67 -1.40
N ILE A 30 1.96 10.12 -2.29
CA ILE A 30 1.69 10.23 -3.72
C ILE A 30 1.37 8.86 -4.33
N ASN A 31 2.11 7.82 -3.95
CA ASN A 31 1.85 6.46 -4.43
C ASN A 31 0.47 5.95 -3.98
N LEU A 32 0.09 6.25 -2.74
CA LEU A 32 -1.22 5.87 -2.19
C LEU A 32 -2.38 6.69 -2.78
N VAL A 33 -2.16 7.98 -3.06
CA VAL A 33 -3.11 8.78 -3.83
C VAL A 33 -3.32 8.16 -5.21
N GLY A 34 -2.25 7.75 -5.90
CA GLY A 34 -2.33 7.08 -7.20
C GLY A 34 -3.12 5.76 -7.13
N PHE A 35 -2.90 4.95 -6.11
CA PHE A 35 -3.68 3.72 -5.86
C PHE A 35 -5.15 4.06 -5.59
N GLY A 36 -5.43 4.98 -4.67
CA GLY A 36 -6.77 5.39 -4.29
C GLY A 36 -7.57 6.06 -5.41
N LEU A 37 -6.90 6.74 -6.35
CA LEU A 37 -7.51 7.28 -7.57
C LEU A 37 -8.15 6.18 -8.42
N VAL A 38 -7.45 5.04 -8.54
CA VAL A 38 -7.80 3.99 -9.49
C VAL A 38 -8.80 3.00 -8.91
N VAL A 39 -8.69 2.63 -7.64
CA VAL A 39 -9.48 1.56 -7.01
C VAL A 39 -11.00 1.77 -7.15
N PRO A 40 -11.61 2.90 -6.77
CA PRO A 40 -13.05 3.08 -6.86
C PRO A 40 -13.58 3.14 -8.29
N LEU A 41 -12.74 3.53 -9.24
CA LEU A 41 -13.14 3.64 -10.63
C LEU A 41 -13.01 2.33 -11.42
N LEU A 42 -12.22 1.35 -10.91
CA LEU A 42 -11.95 0.11 -11.64
C LEU A 42 -13.19 -0.66 -12.08
N PRO A 43 -14.25 -0.82 -11.26
CA PRO A 43 -15.48 -1.48 -11.71
C PRO A 43 -16.09 -0.80 -12.94
N PHE A 44 -16.22 0.51 -12.93
CA PHE A 44 -16.79 1.30 -14.01
C PHE A 44 -15.90 1.31 -15.26
N PHE A 45 -14.59 1.39 -15.07
CA PHE A 45 -13.63 1.25 -16.17
C PHE A 45 -13.73 -0.14 -16.83
N ALA A 46 -13.82 -1.21 -16.05
CA ALA A 46 -13.95 -2.56 -16.56
C ALA A 46 -15.28 -2.78 -17.29
N GLN A 47 -16.38 -2.21 -16.80
CA GLN A 47 -17.67 -2.22 -17.49
C GLN A 47 -17.58 -1.50 -18.84
N SER A 48 -16.80 -0.42 -18.96
CA SER A 48 -16.56 0.23 -20.25
C SER A 48 -15.84 -0.67 -21.27
N LEU A 49 -15.17 -1.72 -20.78
CA LEU A 49 -14.57 -2.81 -21.58
C LEU A 49 -15.52 -4.00 -21.78
N LYS A 50 -16.82 -3.85 -21.41
CA LYS A 50 -17.86 -4.88 -21.46
C LYS A 50 -17.54 -6.11 -20.56
N ALA A 51 -16.92 -5.86 -19.40
CA ALA A 51 -16.58 -6.90 -18.44
C ALA A 51 -17.80 -7.37 -17.65
N GLU A 52 -17.86 -8.66 -17.39
CA GLU A 52 -18.80 -9.25 -16.45
C GLU A 52 -18.31 -9.08 -14.99
N ALA A 53 -19.23 -9.17 -14.01
CA ALA A 53 -18.91 -8.92 -12.60
C ALA A 53 -17.75 -9.81 -12.07
N TRP A 54 -17.70 -11.08 -12.45
CA TRP A 54 -16.62 -11.98 -12.06
C TRP A 54 -15.25 -11.61 -12.65
N GLN A 55 -15.21 -11.03 -13.86
CA GLN A 55 -13.97 -10.54 -14.47
C GLN A 55 -13.46 -9.30 -13.74
N ILE A 56 -14.37 -8.44 -13.25
CA ILE A 56 -14.04 -7.27 -12.44
C ILE A 56 -13.40 -7.71 -11.13
N THR A 57 -14.00 -8.66 -10.42
CA THR A 57 -13.40 -9.21 -9.19
C THR A 57 -12.09 -9.93 -9.43
N LEU A 58 -11.95 -10.63 -10.57
CA LEU A 58 -10.69 -11.26 -10.98
C LEU A 58 -9.57 -10.21 -11.21
N MET A 59 -9.92 -9.04 -11.72
CA MET A 59 -8.96 -7.94 -11.92
C MET A 59 -8.40 -7.40 -10.58
N PHE A 60 -9.23 -7.32 -9.52
CA PHE A 60 -8.76 -7.01 -8.16
C PHE A 60 -7.89 -8.14 -7.60
N SER A 61 -8.35 -9.38 -7.75
CA SER A 61 -7.63 -10.58 -7.28
C SER A 61 -6.26 -10.73 -7.95
N ALA A 62 -6.16 -10.44 -9.25
CA ALA A 62 -4.90 -10.51 -10.00
C ALA A 62 -3.85 -9.52 -9.43
N TYR A 63 -4.26 -8.31 -9.10
CA TYR A 63 -3.37 -7.34 -8.45
C TYR A 63 -2.90 -7.84 -7.08
N SER A 64 -3.82 -8.29 -6.23
CA SER A 64 -3.52 -8.79 -4.89
C SER A 64 -2.61 -10.03 -4.93
N LEU A 65 -2.83 -10.93 -5.90
CA LEU A 65 -1.98 -12.09 -6.12
C LEU A 65 -0.56 -11.68 -6.51
N GLY A 66 -0.43 -10.75 -7.45
CA GLY A 66 0.87 -10.19 -7.83
C GLY A 66 1.60 -9.57 -6.64
N GLN A 67 0.91 -8.75 -5.86
CA GLN A 67 1.47 -8.09 -4.67
C GLN A 67 1.89 -9.10 -3.59
N PHE A 68 1.11 -10.14 -3.36
CA PHE A 68 1.42 -11.19 -2.39
C PHE A 68 2.78 -11.85 -2.65
N PHE A 69 3.09 -12.16 -3.91
CA PHE A 69 4.40 -12.71 -4.27
C PHE A 69 5.50 -11.66 -4.34
N ALA A 70 5.15 -10.43 -4.69
CA ALA A 70 6.11 -9.35 -4.88
C ALA A 70 6.67 -8.79 -3.57
N GLU A 71 5.86 -8.63 -2.53
CA GLU A 71 6.28 -8.02 -1.26
C GLU A 71 7.51 -8.71 -0.63
N PRO A 72 7.54 -10.06 -0.47
CA PRO A 72 8.72 -10.72 0.05
C PRO A 72 9.94 -10.65 -0.89
N PHE A 73 9.70 -10.64 -2.20
CA PHE A 73 10.75 -10.55 -3.21
C PHE A 73 11.43 -9.17 -3.16
N TRP A 74 10.65 -8.09 -3.24
CA TRP A 74 11.18 -6.73 -3.21
C TRP A 74 11.83 -6.39 -1.88
N GLY A 75 11.27 -6.85 -0.77
CA GLY A 75 11.87 -6.70 0.56
C GLY A 75 13.29 -7.28 0.60
N ARG A 76 13.46 -8.54 0.17
CA ARG A 76 14.79 -9.18 0.12
C ARG A 76 15.73 -8.54 -0.90
N LEU A 77 15.20 -8.16 -2.05
CA LEU A 77 16.00 -7.50 -3.08
C LEU A 77 16.52 -6.16 -2.56
N SER A 78 15.68 -5.41 -1.85
CA SER A 78 16.07 -4.12 -1.25
C SER A 78 17.14 -4.27 -0.16
N ASP A 79 17.17 -5.43 0.52
CA ASP A 79 18.23 -5.76 1.45
C ASP A 79 19.58 -6.05 0.75
N ARG A 80 19.54 -6.46 -0.52
CA ARG A 80 20.75 -6.83 -1.29
C ARG A 80 21.34 -5.69 -2.06
N ILE A 81 20.52 -5.02 -2.88
CA ILE A 81 20.98 -3.99 -3.82
C ILE A 81 20.81 -2.57 -3.32
N GLY A 82 20.17 -2.41 -2.14
CA GLY A 82 19.86 -1.12 -1.54
C GLY A 82 18.38 -0.76 -1.62
N ARG A 83 17.94 0.15 -0.75
CA ARG A 83 16.55 0.59 -0.65
C ARG A 83 16.13 1.48 -1.82
N LYS A 84 16.99 2.44 -2.17
CA LYS A 84 16.70 3.43 -3.23
C LYS A 84 16.47 2.79 -4.60
N PRO A 85 17.31 1.86 -5.12
CA PRO A 85 17.09 1.23 -6.41
C PRO A 85 15.75 0.47 -6.46
N VAL A 86 15.40 -0.25 -5.39
CA VAL A 86 14.15 -1.03 -5.36
C VAL A 86 12.93 -0.12 -5.30
N LEU A 87 12.96 0.96 -4.50
CA LEU A 87 11.89 1.97 -4.51
C LEU A 87 11.70 2.56 -5.90
N LEU A 88 12.78 2.85 -6.60
CA LEU A 88 12.73 3.38 -7.95
C LEU A 88 12.11 2.38 -8.94
N MET A 89 12.55 1.11 -8.90
CA MET A 89 12.02 0.04 -9.76
C MET A 89 10.52 -0.15 -9.55
N THR A 90 10.05 -0.19 -8.30
CA THR A 90 8.62 -0.37 -7.98
C THR A 90 7.77 0.83 -8.40
N LEU A 91 8.25 2.06 -8.24
CA LEU A 91 7.55 3.26 -8.69
C LEU A 91 7.47 3.36 -10.21
N ILE A 92 8.55 3.00 -10.92
CA ILE A 92 8.54 2.94 -12.38
C ILE A 92 7.59 1.85 -12.87
N ALA A 93 7.60 0.65 -12.25
CA ALA A 93 6.67 -0.42 -12.58
C ALA A 93 5.21 0.00 -12.37
N ASN A 94 4.91 0.73 -11.29
CA ASN A 94 3.57 1.29 -11.05
C ASN A 94 3.19 2.34 -12.11
N ALA A 95 4.08 3.28 -12.44
CA ALA A 95 3.82 4.30 -13.44
C ALA A 95 3.53 3.66 -14.82
N LEU A 96 4.36 2.71 -15.23
CA LEU A 96 4.17 1.95 -16.48
C LEU A 96 2.88 1.13 -16.44
N GLY A 97 2.59 0.47 -15.31
CA GLY A 97 1.38 -0.32 -15.15
C GLY A 97 0.11 0.51 -15.24
N TYR A 98 0.05 1.69 -14.64
CA TYR A 98 -1.09 2.61 -14.81
C TYR A 98 -1.18 3.11 -16.26
N LEU A 99 -0.04 3.45 -16.86
CA LEU A 99 -0.04 3.86 -18.27
C LEU A 99 -0.55 2.73 -19.18
N MET A 100 -0.06 1.51 -18.99
CA MET A 100 -0.57 0.34 -19.73
C MET A 100 -2.06 0.14 -19.50
N LEU A 101 -2.54 0.25 -18.24
CA LEU A 101 -3.95 0.09 -17.89
C LEU A 101 -4.85 1.10 -18.63
N ALA A 102 -4.38 2.33 -18.81
CA ALA A 102 -5.14 3.35 -19.54
C ALA A 102 -5.40 2.95 -21.00
N PHE A 103 -4.51 2.19 -21.64
CA PHE A 103 -4.59 1.83 -23.07
C PHE A 103 -5.09 0.41 -23.36
N VAL A 104 -5.45 -0.38 -22.34
CA VAL A 104 -5.91 -1.77 -22.56
C VAL A 104 -7.16 -1.81 -23.45
N PRO A 105 -7.20 -2.66 -24.49
CA PRO A 105 -8.34 -2.74 -25.41
C PRO A 105 -9.46 -3.65 -24.87
N ASN A 106 -9.19 -4.54 -23.92
CA ASN A 106 -10.13 -5.53 -23.41
C ASN A 106 -9.82 -5.90 -21.96
N ILE A 107 -10.78 -6.58 -21.32
CA ILE A 107 -10.69 -6.94 -19.89
C ILE A 107 -9.56 -7.92 -19.59
N TRP A 108 -9.24 -8.86 -20.49
CA TRP A 108 -8.20 -9.86 -20.24
C TRP A 108 -6.81 -9.23 -20.15
N LEU A 109 -6.54 -8.24 -21.02
CA LEU A 109 -5.30 -7.48 -20.92
C LEU A 109 -5.30 -6.58 -19.68
N ALA A 110 -6.46 -6.03 -19.26
CA ALA A 110 -6.57 -5.29 -18.01
C ALA A 110 -6.22 -6.18 -16.81
N ILE A 111 -6.71 -7.42 -16.76
CA ILE A 111 -6.37 -8.40 -15.72
C ILE A 111 -4.87 -8.71 -15.72
N ALA A 112 -4.28 -8.93 -16.90
CA ALA A 112 -2.84 -9.18 -17.02
C ALA A 112 -1.99 -7.98 -16.55
N VAL A 113 -2.40 -6.76 -16.92
CA VAL A 113 -1.74 -5.52 -16.46
C VAL A 113 -1.90 -5.31 -14.96
N ARG A 114 -3.05 -5.67 -14.37
CA ARG A 114 -3.26 -5.62 -12.93
C ARG A 114 -2.35 -6.60 -12.18
N LEU A 115 -2.17 -7.83 -12.72
CA LEU A 115 -1.17 -8.77 -12.18
C LEU A 115 0.24 -8.19 -12.23
N PHE A 116 0.63 -7.62 -13.38
CA PHE A 116 1.94 -6.94 -13.55
C PHE A 116 2.12 -5.78 -12.57
N THR A 117 1.11 -4.91 -12.44
CA THR A 117 1.15 -3.79 -11.47
C THR A 117 1.25 -4.30 -10.03
N GLY A 118 0.55 -5.38 -9.70
CA GLY A 118 0.68 -6.06 -8.41
C GLY A 118 2.11 -6.56 -8.15
N LEU A 119 2.74 -7.16 -9.16
CA LEU A 119 4.15 -7.56 -9.07
C LEU A 119 5.11 -6.36 -8.87
N GLY A 120 4.74 -5.17 -9.34
CA GLY A 120 5.46 -3.93 -9.09
C GLY A 120 5.16 -3.25 -7.74
N ALA A 121 4.15 -3.68 -7.01
CA ALA A 121 3.60 -2.95 -5.85
C ALA A 121 4.35 -3.12 -4.52
N GLY A 122 5.41 -3.93 -4.45
CA GLY A 122 6.14 -4.28 -3.22
C GLY A 122 7.01 -3.17 -2.63
N ASN A 123 6.53 -1.93 -2.55
CA ASN A 123 7.31 -0.79 -2.07
C ASN A 123 7.16 -0.52 -0.56
N ILE A 124 6.11 -1.01 0.08
CA ILE A 124 5.81 -0.71 1.49
C ILE A 124 6.88 -1.32 2.40
N SER A 125 7.24 -2.59 2.20
CA SER A 125 8.30 -3.26 2.95
C SER A 125 9.66 -2.55 2.79
N THR A 126 9.96 -2.05 1.59
CA THR A 126 11.17 -1.29 1.29
C THR A 126 11.18 0.07 1.99
N VAL A 127 10.04 0.78 2.01
CA VAL A 127 9.89 2.06 2.74
C VAL A 127 10.06 1.87 4.24
N GLN A 128 9.41 0.85 4.82
CA GLN A 128 9.54 0.54 6.23
C GLN A 128 10.99 0.17 6.59
N GLY A 129 11.65 -0.63 5.74
CA GLY A 129 13.06 -0.94 5.87
C GLY A 129 13.95 0.30 5.82
N TYR A 130 13.71 1.21 4.87
CA TYR A 130 14.43 2.48 4.78
C TYR A 130 14.30 3.31 6.07
N VAL A 131 13.06 3.48 6.57
CA VAL A 131 12.82 4.20 7.84
C VAL A 131 13.53 3.53 9.01
N ALA A 132 13.52 2.19 9.08
CA ALA A 132 14.21 1.45 10.13
C ALA A 132 15.73 1.61 10.07
N ASP A 133 16.31 1.65 8.85
CA ASP A 133 17.75 1.80 8.63
C ASP A 133 18.28 3.17 9.07
N VAL A 134 17.46 4.23 8.92
CA VAL A 134 17.87 5.62 9.12
C VAL A 134 17.34 6.26 10.42
N THR A 135 16.62 5.47 11.25
CA THR A 135 15.96 5.95 12.45
C THR A 135 16.45 5.23 13.70
N PRO A 136 16.90 5.96 14.74
CA PRO A 136 17.20 5.37 16.04
C PRO A 136 15.99 4.59 16.60
N PRO A 137 16.21 3.49 17.33
CA PRO A 137 15.13 2.62 17.84
C PRO A 137 14.04 3.37 18.58
N GLU A 138 14.38 4.38 19.37
CA GLU A 138 13.47 5.16 20.22
C GLU A 138 12.49 6.00 19.41
N GLN A 139 12.86 6.37 18.17
CA GLN A 139 12.05 7.23 17.27
C GLN A 139 11.32 6.43 16.19
N ARG A 140 11.58 5.11 16.06
CA ARG A 140 11.03 4.28 14.97
C ARG A 140 9.50 4.25 14.98
N ALA A 141 8.90 4.07 16.16
CA ALA A 141 7.45 4.03 16.29
C ALA A 141 6.79 5.31 15.78
N GLY A 142 7.31 6.49 16.16
CA GLY A 142 6.78 7.77 15.70
C GLY A 142 6.94 7.97 14.19
N ARG A 143 8.08 7.56 13.61
CA ARG A 143 8.32 7.69 12.17
C ARG A 143 7.55 6.67 11.33
N MET A 144 7.30 5.46 11.84
CA MET A 144 6.37 4.52 11.23
C MET A 144 4.93 5.04 11.27
N GLY A 145 4.55 5.77 12.33
CA GLY A 145 3.28 6.47 12.42
C GLY A 145 3.06 7.50 11.31
N LEU A 146 4.14 8.17 10.84
CA LEU A 146 4.05 9.08 9.68
C LEU A 146 3.71 8.34 8.39
N ILE A 147 4.23 7.12 8.19
CA ILE A 147 3.84 6.29 7.05
C ILE A 147 2.35 5.96 7.14
N GLY A 148 1.87 5.58 8.35
CA GLY A 148 0.43 5.37 8.57
C GLY A 148 -0.42 6.60 8.27
N ALA A 149 0.04 7.80 8.64
CA ALA A 149 -0.62 9.05 8.29
C ALA A 149 -0.65 9.30 6.77
N ALA A 150 0.44 8.97 6.04
CA ALA A 150 0.46 9.04 4.59
C ALA A 150 -0.58 8.09 3.96
N PHE A 151 -0.75 6.88 4.53
CA PHE A 151 -1.82 5.95 4.14
C PHE A 151 -3.20 6.57 4.33
N GLY A 152 -3.51 7.06 5.53
CA GLY A 152 -4.82 7.68 5.83
C GLY A 152 -5.13 8.83 4.87
N LEU A 153 -4.19 9.74 4.68
CA LEU A 153 -4.36 10.89 3.77
C LEU A 153 -4.48 10.44 2.31
N GLY A 154 -3.73 9.43 1.88
CA GLY A 154 -3.81 8.86 0.53
C GLY A 154 -5.19 8.26 0.26
N PHE A 155 -5.75 7.53 1.22
CA PHE A 155 -7.10 6.96 1.15
C PHE A 155 -8.22 8.02 1.23
N ILE A 156 -7.96 9.21 1.72
CA ILE A 156 -8.91 10.34 1.68
C ILE A 156 -8.85 10.99 0.29
N VAL A 157 -7.64 11.42 -0.10
CA VAL A 157 -7.42 12.25 -1.28
C VAL A 157 -7.59 11.45 -2.57
N GLY A 158 -7.07 10.20 -2.62
CA GLY A 158 -7.09 9.36 -3.80
C GLY A 158 -8.50 9.10 -4.35
N PRO A 159 -9.38 8.44 -3.59
CA PRO A 159 -10.73 8.14 -4.04
C PRO A 159 -11.56 9.40 -4.35
N GLY A 160 -11.41 10.45 -3.53
CA GLY A 160 -12.09 11.73 -3.77
C GLY A 160 -11.69 12.35 -5.11
N LEU A 161 -10.39 12.46 -5.39
CA LEU A 161 -9.89 12.95 -6.67
C LEU A 161 -10.28 12.01 -7.82
N GLY A 162 -10.20 10.69 -7.64
CA GLY A 162 -10.58 9.69 -8.63
C GLY A 162 -12.03 9.85 -9.06
N GLY A 163 -12.95 9.95 -8.10
CA GLY A 163 -14.36 10.19 -8.37
C GLY A 163 -14.63 11.54 -9.05
N LEU A 164 -13.99 12.63 -8.59
CA LEU A 164 -14.19 13.96 -9.16
C LEU A 164 -13.64 14.10 -10.58
N LEU A 165 -12.54 13.42 -10.90
CA LEU A 165 -11.91 13.47 -12.22
C LEU A 165 -12.56 12.52 -13.23
N THR A 166 -13.35 11.55 -12.76
CA THR A 166 -14.05 10.63 -13.65
C THR A 166 -15.20 11.36 -14.34
N GLN A 167 -15.21 11.34 -15.67
CA GLN A 167 -16.19 12.02 -16.52
C GLN A 167 -16.81 11.02 -17.50
N PRO A 168 -17.84 10.23 -17.09
CA PRO A 168 -18.44 9.20 -17.95
C PRO A 168 -18.97 9.72 -19.29
N GLN A 169 -19.37 10.99 -19.34
CA GLN A 169 -19.84 11.66 -20.56
C GLN A 169 -18.78 11.74 -21.67
N LEU A 170 -17.49 11.64 -21.33
CA LEU A 170 -16.39 11.56 -22.30
C LEU A 170 -16.11 10.11 -22.74
N GLY A 171 -16.99 9.16 -22.41
CA GLY A 171 -16.81 7.75 -22.70
C GLY A 171 -15.53 7.21 -22.04
N ARG A 172 -14.77 6.43 -22.80
CA ARG A 172 -13.55 5.78 -22.29
C ARG A 172 -12.50 6.78 -21.76
N LEU A 173 -12.33 7.92 -22.44
CA LEU A 173 -11.37 8.95 -22.04
C LEU A 173 -11.65 9.45 -20.62
N GLY A 174 -12.93 9.58 -20.25
CA GLY A 174 -13.33 10.03 -18.93
C GLY A 174 -12.90 9.11 -17.78
N TYR A 175 -12.74 7.81 -18.05
CA TYR A 175 -12.17 6.85 -17.08
C TYR A 175 -10.64 6.79 -17.13
N GLN A 176 -10.04 7.19 -18.26
CA GLN A 176 -8.58 7.19 -18.41
C GLN A 176 -7.92 8.37 -17.67
N LEU A 177 -8.61 9.51 -17.51
CA LEU A 177 -8.05 10.72 -16.88
C LEU A 177 -7.49 10.44 -15.46
N PRO A 178 -8.21 9.82 -14.53
CA PRO A 178 -7.66 9.48 -13.22
C PRO A 178 -6.48 8.49 -13.29
N ILE A 179 -6.51 7.57 -14.26
CA ILE A 179 -5.43 6.58 -14.45
C ILE A 179 -4.15 7.27 -14.95
N PHE A 180 -4.26 8.22 -15.88
CA PHE A 180 -3.13 9.04 -16.32
C PHE A 180 -2.55 9.88 -15.17
N LEU A 181 -3.42 10.47 -14.35
CA LEU A 181 -2.95 11.18 -13.16
C LEU A 181 -2.21 10.25 -12.20
N ALA A 182 -2.71 9.02 -11.97
CA ALA A 182 -2.02 8.03 -11.14
C ALA A 182 -0.63 7.67 -11.71
N ALA A 183 -0.53 7.49 -13.03
CA ALA A 183 0.74 7.25 -13.71
C ALA A 183 1.72 8.43 -13.55
N ALA A 184 1.22 9.66 -13.73
CA ALA A 184 2.01 10.88 -13.56
C ALA A 184 2.50 11.05 -12.12
N LEU A 185 1.63 10.79 -11.12
CA LEU A 185 1.98 10.85 -9.72
C LEU A 185 3.06 9.81 -9.35
N ALA A 186 2.95 8.58 -9.85
CA ALA A 186 3.97 7.55 -9.65
C ALA A 186 5.32 7.95 -10.30
N ALA A 187 5.29 8.57 -11.49
CA ALA A 187 6.48 9.09 -12.14
C ALA A 187 7.11 10.26 -11.34
N VAL A 188 6.31 11.18 -10.82
CA VAL A 188 6.77 12.28 -9.97
C VAL A 188 7.40 11.74 -8.68
N ALA A 189 6.79 10.72 -8.06
CA ALA A 189 7.35 10.04 -6.89
C ALA A 189 8.71 9.39 -7.22
N ALA A 190 8.83 8.75 -8.40
CA ALA A 190 10.09 8.16 -8.86
C ALA A 190 11.19 9.23 -9.04
N VAL A 191 10.86 10.37 -9.66
CA VAL A 191 11.78 11.52 -9.79
C VAL A 191 12.17 12.04 -8.41
N GLY A 192 11.22 12.18 -7.48
CA GLY A 192 11.49 12.58 -6.10
C GLY A 192 12.49 11.65 -5.40
N VAL A 193 12.36 10.33 -5.59
CA VAL A 193 13.32 9.33 -5.07
C VAL A 193 14.70 9.51 -5.71
N VAL A 194 14.79 9.73 -7.03
CA VAL A 194 16.07 9.93 -7.71
C VAL A 194 16.79 11.15 -7.17
N VAL A 195 16.11 12.28 -7.08
CA VAL A 195 16.71 13.58 -6.78
C VAL A 195 17.03 13.74 -5.29
N PHE A 196 16.12 13.34 -4.42
CA PHE A 196 16.19 13.71 -3.00
C PHE A 196 16.58 12.55 -2.08
N LEU A 197 16.30 11.29 -2.48
CA LEU A 197 16.57 10.16 -1.60
C LEU A 197 18.02 9.70 -1.77
N ARG A 198 18.74 9.57 -0.66
CA ARG A 198 20.05 8.94 -0.63
C ARG A 198 19.91 7.47 -0.25
N GLU A 199 20.83 6.62 -0.70
CA GLU A 199 20.85 5.23 -0.26
C GLU A 199 21.05 5.14 1.25
N SER A 200 20.19 4.36 1.92
CA SER A 200 20.23 4.21 3.38
C SER A 200 21.10 3.07 3.83
N ARG A 201 21.35 2.12 2.95
CA ARG A 201 22.06 0.88 3.29
C ARG A 201 23.30 0.70 2.43
N ALA A 202 24.44 0.45 3.09
CA ALA A 202 25.59 -0.11 2.41
C ALA A 202 25.22 -1.51 1.87
N LYS A 203 25.75 -1.88 0.70
CA LYS A 203 25.50 -3.21 0.11
C LYS A 203 25.73 -4.27 1.18
N ALA A 204 24.73 -5.11 1.42
CA ALA A 204 24.83 -6.18 2.41
C ALA A 204 25.91 -7.17 2.02
N ASP A 205 26.64 -7.69 3.00
CA ASP A 205 27.54 -8.81 2.80
C ASP A 205 26.75 -10.02 2.24
N PRO A 206 27.12 -10.53 1.05
CA PRO A 206 26.45 -11.69 0.46
C PRO A 206 26.48 -12.93 1.36
N ALA A 207 27.47 -13.04 2.25
CA ALA A 207 27.70 -14.19 3.13
C ALA A 207 26.89 -14.15 4.44
N ALA A 208 26.18 -13.04 4.76
CA ALA A 208 25.42 -12.93 6.01
C ALA A 208 24.25 -13.95 6.04
N PRO A 209 24.13 -14.77 7.11
CA PRO A 209 23.02 -15.72 7.28
C PRO A 209 21.68 -14.97 7.25
N ARG A 210 20.72 -15.46 6.47
CA ARG A 210 19.40 -14.86 6.34
C ARG A 210 18.34 -15.84 6.83
N PRO A 211 17.38 -15.40 7.66
CA PRO A 211 16.27 -16.25 8.02
C PRO A 211 15.50 -16.67 6.76
N ALA A 212 15.23 -17.96 6.64
CA ALA A 212 14.38 -18.47 5.57
C ALA A 212 12.98 -17.84 5.70
N PHE A 213 12.32 -17.55 4.58
CA PHE A 213 10.95 -17.00 4.56
C PHE A 213 9.98 -17.83 5.42
N LEU A 214 10.12 -19.15 5.37
CA LEU A 214 9.28 -20.08 6.12
C LEU A 214 9.63 -20.18 7.63
N ALA A 215 10.82 -19.71 8.06
CA ALA A 215 11.18 -19.74 9.46
C ALA A 215 10.25 -18.84 10.29
N GLY A 216 10.00 -17.61 9.82
CA GLY A 216 9.04 -16.71 10.50
C GLY A 216 7.62 -17.25 10.56
N LEU A 217 7.19 -18.02 9.56
CA LEU A 217 5.88 -18.66 9.57
C LEU A 217 5.80 -19.80 10.57
N LYS A 218 6.89 -20.56 10.76
CA LYS A 218 6.98 -21.60 11.81
C LYS A 218 6.93 -20.96 13.18
N ASP A 219 7.73 -19.94 13.44
CA ASP A 219 7.75 -19.21 14.73
C ASP A 219 6.38 -18.60 15.03
N ALA A 220 5.69 -18.06 14.02
CA ALA A 220 4.33 -17.52 14.14
C ALA A 220 3.33 -18.61 14.51
N ARG A 221 3.44 -19.81 13.94
CA ARG A 221 2.57 -20.96 14.24
C ARG A 221 2.78 -21.47 15.67
N ASP A 222 4.01 -21.48 16.14
CA ASP A 222 4.37 -21.98 17.46
C ASP A 222 3.97 -21.01 18.59
N ASN A 223 3.66 -19.74 18.25
CA ASN A 223 3.15 -18.74 19.18
C ASN A 223 1.63 -18.54 18.99
N ALA A 224 0.84 -19.05 19.93
CA ALA A 224 -0.63 -19.02 19.85
C ALA A 224 -1.22 -17.59 19.76
N VAL A 225 -0.58 -16.59 20.36
CA VAL A 225 -1.04 -15.19 20.29
C VAL A 225 -0.80 -14.64 18.87
N VAL A 226 0.41 -14.83 18.35
CA VAL A 226 0.77 -14.38 16.98
C VAL A 226 -0.12 -15.07 15.96
N SER A 227 -0.31 -16.39 16.08
CA SER A 227 -1.18 -17.16 15.18
C SER A 227 -2.62 -16.65 15.17
N ARG A 228 -3.21 -16.37 16.34
CA ARG A 228 -4.57 -15.81 16.44
C ARG A 228 -4.66 -14.43 15.81
N VAL A 229 -3.70 -13.54 16.06
CA VAL A 229 -3.65 -12.19 15.46
C VAL A 229 -3.56 -12.29 13.94
N LEU A 230 -2.74 -13.19 13.41
CA LEU A 230 -2.63 -13.41 11.96
C LEU A 230 -3.95 -13.91 11.34
N VAL A 231 -4.63 -14.86 11.97
CA VAL A 231 -5.93 -15.37 11.51
C VAL A 231 -6.99 -14.27 11.52
N VAL A 232 -7.09 -13.52 12.61
CA VAL A 232 -8.02 -12.39 12.74
C VAL A 232 -7.75 -11.34 11.67
N THR A 233 -6.49 -10.98 11.46
CA THR A 233 -6.10 -10.03 10.41
C THR A 233 -6.43 -10.54 9.03
N LEU A 234 -6.23 -11.83 8.76
CA LEU A 234 -6.55 -12.45 7.47
C LEU A 234 -8.05 -12.38 7.19
N ILE A 235 -8.90 -12.76 8.18
CA ILE A 235 -10.36 -12.70 8.04
C ILE A 235 -10.82 -11.25 7.80
N TYR A 236 -10.32 -10.31 8.58
CA TYR A 236 -10.64 -8.89 8.42
C TYR A 236 -10.25 -8.37 7.04
N MET A 237 -9.02 -8.63 6.60
CA MET A 237 -8.53 -8.19 5.29
C MET A 237 -9.28 -8.84 4.13
N ALA A 238 -9.66 -10.12 4.26
CA ALA A 238 -10.47 -10.82 3.26
C ALA A 238 -11.88 -10.17 3.16
N GLY A 239 -12.54 -9.89 4.28
CA GLY A 239 -13.84 -9.21 4.30
C GLY A 239 -13.76 -7.79 3.73
N PHE A 240 -12.72 -7.03 4.11
CA PHE A 240 -12.51 -5.68 3.58
C PHE A 240 -12.27 -5.69 2.06
N SER A 241 -11.42 -6.59 1.57
CA SER A 241 -11.12 -6.72 0.13
C SER A 241 -12.34 -7.18 -0.67
N ALA A 242 -13.16 -8.08 -0.12
CA ALA A 242 -14.42 -8.50 -0.73
C ALA A 242 -15.39 -7.31 -0.85
N MET A 243 -15.57 -6.55 0.23
CA MET A 243 -16.38 -5.33 0.23
C MET A 243 -15.86 -4.32 -0.79
N GLU A 244 -14.57 -4.02 -0.78
CA GLU A 244 -13.94 -3.06 -1.70
C GLU A 244 -14.16 -3.42 -3.17
N SER A 245 -14.03 -4.70 -3.52
CA SER A 245 -14.17 -5.17 -4.91
C SER A 245 -15.62 -5.16 -5.42
N VAL A 246 -16.60 -5.33 -4.54
CA VAL A 246 -18.04 -5.45 -4.90
C VAL A 246 -18.81 -4.16 -4.67
N PHE A 247 -18.34 -3.29 -3.77
CA PHE A 247 -19.06 -2.08 -3.34
C PHE A 247 -19.50 -1.18 -4.50
N GLY A 248 -18.62 -0.97 -5.49
CA GLY A 248 -18.95 -0.16 -6.67
C GLY A 248 -20.11 -0.73 -7.48
N LEU A 249 -20.09 -2.04 -7.76
CA LEU A 249 -21.14 -2.74 -8.51
C LEU A 249 -22.46 -2.78 -7.73
N TRP A 250 -22.38 -3.04 -6.43
CA TRP A 250 -23.55 -3.05 -5.56
C TRP A 250 -24.21 -1.67 -5.47
N SER A 251 -23.41 -0.62 -5.28
CA SER A 251 -23.90 0.76 -5.19
C SER A 251 -24.53 1.21 -6.50
N GLU A 252 -23.96 0.84 -7.64
CA GLU A 252 -24.52 1.11 -8.96
C GLU A 252 -25.88 0.42 -9.13
N SER A 253 -25.95 -0.88 -8.82
CA SER A 253 -27.21 -1.65 -8.98
C SER A 253 -28.32 -1.19 -8.05
N ARG A 254 -27.99 -0.75 -6.83
CA ARG A 254 -28.98 -0.40 -5.80
C ARG A 254 -29.37 1.08 -5.80
N TYR A 255 -28.40 1.97 -6.06
CA TYR A 255 -28.57 3.41 -5.92
C TYR A 255 -28.27 4.18 -7.19
N GLN A 256 -27.90 3.51 -8.27
CA GLN A 256 -27.45 4.13 -9.54
C GLN A 256 -26.23 5.07 -9.34
N TRP A 257 -25.36 4.73 -8.34
CA TRP A 257 -24.18 5.49 -8.09
C TRP A 257 -23.13 5.21 -9.16
N GLY A 258 -22.46 6.28 -9.62
CA GLY A 258 -21.31 6.18 -10.50
C GLY A 258 -19.98 6.24 -9.74
N ALA A 259 -18.89 6.32 -10.50
CA ALA A 259 -17.54 6.40 -9.93
C ALA A 259 -17.35 7.63 -9.02
N ARG A 260 -18.08 8.72 -9.25
CA ARG A 260 -18.02 9.94 -8.43
C ARG A 260 -18.55 9.70 -7.03
N GLU A 261 -19.76 9.15 -6.91
CA GLU A 261 -20.43 8.88 -5.63
C GLU A 261 -19.67 7.82 -4.83
N VAL A 262 -19.20 6.78 -5.51
CA VAL A 262 -18.36 5.73 -4.91
C VAL A 262 -17.03 6.30 -4.41
N GLY A 263 -16.35 7.12 -5.21
CA GLY A 263 -15.12 7.79 -4.81
C GLY A 263 -15.28 8.71 -3.60
N LEU A 264 -16.37 9.50 -3.56
CA LEU A 264 -16.70 10.36 -2.41
C LEU A 264 -17.04 9.55 -1.17
N SER A 265 -17.73 8.41 -1.31
CA SER A 265 -18.01 7.49 -0.20
C SER A 265 -16.72 6.94 0.41
N PHE A 266 -15.77 6.48 -0.41
CA PHE A 266 -14.45 6.04 0.07
C PHE A 266 -13.66 7.17 0.71
N MET A 267 -13.77 8.40 0.21
CA MET A 267 -13.16 9.58 0.85
C MET A 267 -13.72 9.78 2.27
N ILE A 268 -15.04 9.69 2.46
CA ILE A 268 -15.68 9.80 3.78
C ILE A 268 -15.19 8.69 4.70
N VAL A 269 -15.16 7.45 4.21
CA VAL A 269 -14.60 6.30 4.96
C VAL A 269 -13.16 6.56 5.37
N GLY A 270 -12.34 7.10 4.47
CA GLY A 270 -10.96 7.49 4.76
C GLY A 270 -10.85 8.55 5.86
N ILE A 271 -11.70 9.59 5.82
CA ILE A 271 -11.75 10.65 6.86
C ILE A 271 -12.12 10.04 8.21
N VAL A 272 -13.20 9.27 8.27
CA VAL A 272 -13.67 8.62 9.51
C VAL A 272 -12.62 7.67 10.06
N SER A 273 -11.99 6.86 9.21
CA SER A 273 -10.92 5.94 9.60
C SER A 273 -9.70 6.68 10.16
N THR A 274 -9.28 7.77 9.52
CA THR A 274 -8.13 8.59 9.96
C THR A 274 -8.44 9.26 11.31
N LEU A 275 -9.63 9.81 11.48
CA LEU A 275 -10.06 10.40 12.76
C LEU A 275 -10.14 9.33 13.85
N ASN A 276 -10.70 8.16 13.55
CA ASN A 276 -10.77 7.05 14.49
C ASN A 276 -9.37 6.60 14.94
N GLN A 277 -8.45 6.37 14.01
CA GLN A 277 -7.08 5.97 14.32
C GLN A 277 -6.31 7.05 15.10
N GLY A 278 -6.45 8.32 14.70
CA GLY A 278 -5.71 9.41 15.31
C GLY A 278 -6.22 9.83 16.70
N PHE A 279 -7.54 9.79 16.91
CA PHE A 279 -8.15 10.35 18.13
C PHE A 279 -8.80 9.32 19.03
N PHE A 280 -9.49 8.32 18.49
CA PHE A 280 -10.34 7.44 19.28
C PHE A 280 -9.67 6.12 19.63
N ALA A 281 -9.01 5.45 18.71
CA ALA A 281 -8.48 4.10 18.91
C ALA A 281 -7.54 4.00 20.14
N GLY A 282 -6.58 4.92 20.26
CA GLY A 282 -5.64 4.94 21.39
C GLY A 282 -6.32 5.28 22.73
N ARG A 283 -7.36 6.13 22.75
CA ARG A 283 -8.12 6.47 23.96
C ARG A 283 -8.99 5.30 24.40
N LEU A 284 -9.67 4.65 23.46
CA LEU A 284 -10.51 3.49 23.73
C LEU A 284 -9.67 2.31 24.22
N ALA A 285 -8.52 2.03 23.59
CA ALA A 285 -7.62 0.97 24.00
C ALA A 285 -7.11 1.17 25.44
N ARG A 286 -6.75 2.40 25.82
CA ARG A 286 -6.34 2.73 27.20
C ARG A 286 -7.47 2.61 28.20
N ARG A 287 -8.72 2.95 27.82
CA ARG A 287 -9.86 2.95 28.73
C ARG A 287 -10.50 1.58 28.91
N PHE A 288 -10.62 0.79 27.86
CA PHE A 288 -11.38 -0.47 27.84
C PHE A 288 -10.51 -1.72 27.66
N GLY A 289 -9.22 -1.53 27.34
CA GLY A 289 -8.28 -2.60 27.00
C GLY A 289 -8.34 -2.98 25.52
N GLU A 290 -7.17 -3.34 24.95
CA GLU A 290 -7.02 -3.62 23.52
C GLU A 290 -7.91 -4.78 23.05
N SER A 291 -8.00 -5.86 23.82
CA SER A 291 -8.80 -7.04 23.46
C SER A 291 -10.30 -6.74 23.33
N ARG A 292 -10.86 -5.91 24.22
CA ARG A 292 -12.28 -5.54 24.14
C ARG A 292 -12.57 -4.63 22.98
N VAL A 293 -11.70 -3.66 22.73
CA VAL A 293 -11.84 -2.74 21.58
C VAL A 293 -11.75 -3.51 20.27
N LEU A 294 -10.81 -4.47 20.16
CA LEU A 294 -10.70 -5.33 19.00
C LEU A 294 -11.97 -6.19 18.78
N ALA A 295 -12.43 -6.86 19.83
CA ALA A 295 -13.63 -7.71 19.76
C ALA A 295 -14.88 -6.90 19.36
N THR A 296 -15.07 -5.70 19.97
CA THR A 296 -16.19 -4.82 19.62
C THR A 296 -16.11 -4.34 18.18
N GLY A 297 -14.90 -3.95 17.72
CA GLY A 297 -14.66 -3.54 16.33
C GLY A 297 -14.99 -4.65 15.33
N MET A 298 -14.63 -5.90 15.64
CA MET A 298 -14.95 -7.05 14.79
C MET A 298 -16.45 -7.35 14.76
N LEU A 299 -17.15 -7.25 15.89
CA LEU A 299 -18.61 -7.42 15.94
C LEU A 299 -19.37 -6.35 15.16
N LEU A 300 -18.84 -5.13 15.09
CA LEU A 300 -19.43 -4.03 14.32
C LEU A 300 -19.12 -4.14 12.82
N PHE A 301 -18.09 -4.87 12.45
CA PHE A 301 -17.71 -5.09 11.06
C PHE A 301 -18.49 -6.20 10.39
N GLY A 302 -18.91 -7.23 11.12
CA GLY A 302 -19.74 -8.37 10.63
C GLY A 302 -21.19 -8.11 10.75
#